data_c1be02dbd238995f184397e9fd6a2664
#
_entry.id   c1be02dbd238995f184397e9fd6a2664
#
_cell.length_a   1.000
_cell.length_b   1.000
_cell.length_c   1.000
_cell.angle_alpha   90.00
_cell.angle_beta   90.00
_cell.angle_gamma   90.00
#
_symmetry.space_group_name_H-M   'P 1'
#
loop_
_entity.id
_entity.type
_entity.pdbx_description
1 polymer ?
#
loop_
_entity_poly.entity_id
_entity_poly.type
_entity_poly.pdbx_seq_one_letter_code
_entity_poly.pdbx_strand_id
1 'polypeptide(L)'
;MSEIPQLVERLLESRGISADGIDEFLSPSLRDLAPPCELPNVDAAAEAMLAAVRARRKIVIFGDYDCDGVCATAILVRTLSAFGADVSAFLPERLSEGYGMSEASVARMLKENPGVGLVVTVDNGINSVENVAFLKEKGVDVVVTDHHLPGDTLPDCVVVNPKVSHPEIFENLCGAGVAFLLANELVTKARGAGLYSGPSLAGPLLVLAGLATVTDVMPLLGQNRILVAEALNRFDSFAPVGLRSLFSKAARRGVVRHTSKDFGFLLGPRINAAGRIASGAEALRLVLANSQDEADEAARIVNGRNDERKNVEQKMLENALAKIVPSAAAQVIDLPDGHQGVAGIVAARVMERMDPKVPVCVVVGGHGSARAPDGINVRDALAASGEFLNRFGGHAAAAGFSVKDGMVDAFRERFAEVCAGLSAEVCDEERGDGVDAWVSPDDLTIELAEWITRLEPFGEGNPEPVFGMKNAVLRDIRPLGAEGRHLALTVNGMRSVWWGRGDVVEELRRSSSAVRDVLFTVEESDYGSHHVELRIVEIR
;
A
#
# COMPACT_ATOMS: atom_id res chain seq x y z
N MET A 1 3.55 33.77 -7.34
CA MET A 1 4.20 32.47 -7.63
C MET A 1 5.09 32.68 -8.84
N SER A 2 6.29 32.06 -8.91
CA SER A 2 7.07 32.00 -10.15
C SER A 2 6.21 31.37 -11.25
N GLU A 3 6.40 31.80 -12.49
CA GLU A 3 5.72 31.22 -13.65
C GLU A 3 6.05 29.74 -13.74
N ILE A 4 5.06 28.87 -14.01
CA ILE A 4 5.27 27.43 -14.07
C ILE A 4 6.14 27.13 -15.29
N PRO A 5 7.27 26.39 -15.16
CA PRO A 5 8.08 26.03 -16.32
C PRO A 5 7.27 25.22 -17.34
N GLN A 6 7.45 25.51 -18.62
CA GLN A 6 6.73 24.85 -19.72
C GLN A 6 6.83 23.31 -19.66
N LEU A 7 7.96 22.78 -19.19
CA LEU A 7 8.16 21.35 -19.00
C LEU A 7 7.20 20.79 -17.94
N VAL A 8 7.01 21.51 -16.82
CA VAL A 8 6.09 21.11 -15.75
C VAL A 8 4.63 21.22 -16.19
N GLU A 9 4.28 22.25 -16.96
CA GLU A 9 2.93 22.36 -17.53
C GLU A 9 2.60 21.15 -18.41
N ARG A 10 3.50 20.74 -19.28
CA ARG A 10 3.33 19.54 -20.13
C ARG A 10 3.20 18.25 -19.31
N LEU A 11 3.94 18.13 -18.20
CA LEU A 11 3.80 16.99 -17.28
C LEU A 11 2.42 16.97 -16.61
N LEU A 12 1.88 18.11 -16.22
CA LEU A 12 0.54 18.22 -15.64
C LEU A 12 -0.54 17.89 -16.68
N GLU A 13 -0.41 18.42 -17.88
CA GLU A 13 -1.33 18.13 -19.01
C GLU A 13 -1.35 16.63 -19.35
N SER A 14 -0.16 15.99 -19.46
CA SER A 14 -0.06 14.55 -19.74
C SER A 14 -0.69 13.66 -18.66
N ARG A 15 -0.85 14.18 -17.44
CA ARG A 15 -1.53 13.53 -16.31
C ARG A 15 -3.03 13.86 -16.26
N GLY A 16 -3.56 14.58 -17.24
CA GLY A 16 -4.96 14.98 -17.29
C GLY A 16 -5.33 16.10 -16.33
N ILE A 17 -4.35 16.81 -15.76
CA ILE A 17 -4.61 17.96 -14.88
C ILE A 17 -4.92 19.17 -15.76
N SER A 18 -6.16 19.65 -15.70
CA SER A 18 -6.59 20.85 -16.42
C SER A 18 -5.95 22.12 -15.85
N ALA A 19 -5.87 23.17 -16.66
CA ALA A 19 -5.32 24.46 -16.23
C ALA A 19 -5.98 24.99 -14.94
N ASP A 20 -7.30 24.82 -14.81
CA ASP A 20 -8.07 25.25 -13.62
C ASP A 20 -7.80 24.37 -12.39
N GLY A 21 -7.32 23.13 -12.57
CA GLY A 21 -6.99 22.18 -11.49
C GLY A 21 -5.55 22.25 -10.99
N ILE A 22 -4.69 23.03 -11.64
CA ILE A 22 -3.25 23.08 -11.32
C ILE A 22 -3.01 23.55 -9.88
N ASP A 23 -3.67 24.62 -9.45
CA ASP A 23 -3.47 25.20 -8.11
C ASP A 23 -3.90 24.22 -7.01
N GLU A 24 -5.03 23.54 -7.19
CA GLU A 24 -5.50 22.48 -6.27
C GLU A 24 -4.52 21.30 -6.22
N PHE A 25 -4.04 20.86 -7.38
CA PHE A 25 -3.08 19.77 -7.46
C PHE A 25 -1.76 20.09 -6.77
N LEU A 26 -1.22 21.31 -6.97
CA LEU A 26 0.08 21.74 -6.44
C LEU A 26 0.03 22.15 -4.96
N SER A 27 -1.16 22.45 -4.43
CA SER A 27 -1.33 22.98 -3.08
C SER A 27 -2.51 22.30 -2.36
N PRO A 28 -2.50 20.95 -2.26
CA PRO A 28 -3.59 20.21 -1.61
C PRO A 28 -3.79 20.67 -0.17
N SER A 29 -5.03 20.89 0.26
CA SER A 29 -5.37 21.41 1.58
C SER A 29 -6.53 20.64 2.21
N LEU A 30 -6.51 20.45 3.53
CA LEU A 30 -7.66 19.89 4.28
C LEU A 30 -8.96 20.68 4.13
N ARG A 31 -8.89 21.93 3.65
CA ARG A 31 -10.08 22.74 3.38
C ARG A 31 -10.85 22.26 2.15
N ASP A 32 -10.14 21.57 1.25
CA ASP A 32 -10.66 21.03 0.00
C ASP A 32 -11.09 19.57 0.16
N LEU A 33 -10.95 19.02 1.38
CA LEU A 33 -11.46 17.70 1.71
C LEU A 33 -12.99 17.74 1.74
N ALA A 34 -13.62 16.88 0.97
CA ALA A 34 -15.07 16.80 0.91
C ALA A 34 -15.68 16.46 2.27
N PRO A 35 -16.86 17.01 2.58
CA PRO A 35 -17.54 16.76 3.84
C PRO A 35 -17.83 15.25 4.02
N PRO A 36 -17.57 14.68 5.22
CA PRO A 36 -17.84 13.26 5.47
C PRO A 36 -19.26 12.82 5.15
N CYS A 37 -20.25 13.69 5.33
CA CYS A 37 -21.67 13.39 5.07
C CYS A 37 -21.99 13.13 3.58
N GLU A 38 -21.09 13.45 2.66
CA GLU A 38 -21.21 13.10 1.24
C GLU A 38 -20.89 11.62 0.97
N LEU A 39 -20.21 10.92 1.91
CA LEU A 39 -20.03 9.48 1.84
C LEU A 39 -21.32 8.79 2.30
N PRO A 40 -21.99 8.06 1.42
CA PRO A 40 -23.27 7.44 1.74
C PRO A 40 -23.23 6.54 2.97
N ASN A 41 -24.28 6.60 3.77
CA ASN A 41 -24.48 5.88 5.04
C ASN A 41 -23.50 6.24 6.17
N VAL A 42 -22.52 7.14 5.99
CA VAL A 42 -21.62 7.54 7.07
C VAL A 42 -22.41 8.14 8.25
N ASP A 43 -23.44 8.91 7.96
CA ASP A 43 -24.33 9.49 8.96
C ASP A 43 -25.06 8.42 9.78
N ALA A 44 -25.65 7.41 9.10
CA ALA A 44 -26.33 6.29 9.74
C ALA A 44 -25.37 5.42 10.58
N ALA A 45 -24.15 5.18 10.08
CA ALA A 45 -23.13 4.47 10.82
C ALA A 45 -22.71 5.22 12.09
N ALA A 46 -22.48 6.53 11.98
CA ALA A 46 -22.15 7.38 13.12
C ALA A 46 -23.26 7.38 14.18
N GLU A 47 -24.53 7.48 13.77
CA GLU A 47 -25.67 7.41 14.69
C GLU A 47 -25.78 6.06 15.40
N ALA A 48 -25.62 4.94 14.68
CA ALA A 48 -25.63 3.61 15.27
C ALA A 48 -24.52 3.44 16.31
N MET A 49 -23.31 3.90 16.00
CA MET A 49 -22.18 3.86 16.92
C MET A 49 -22.39 4.76 18.15
N LEU A 50 -22.87 5.99 17.99
CA LEU A 50 -23.17 6.89 19.10
C LEU A 50 -24.33 6.39 19.96
N ALA A 51 -25.32 5.71 19.38
CA ALA A 51 -26.38 5.05 20.13
C ALA A 51 -25.81 3.96 21.04
N ALA A 52 -24.87 3.15 20.55
CA ALA A 52 -24.17 2.15 21.34
C ALA A 52 -23.34 2.79 22.47
N VAL A 53 -22.65 3.89 22.21
CA VAL A 53 -21.92 4.67 23.25
C VAL A 53 -22.87 5.17 24.35
N ARG A 54 -24.00 5.79 23.97
CA ARG A 54 -25.00 6.29 24.92
C ARG A 54 -25.60 5.16 25.76
N ALA A 55 -25.82 4.02 25.16
CA ALA A 55 -26.34 2.81 25.81
C ALA A 55 -25.28 2.03 26.60
N ARG A 56 -24.02 2.50 26.62
CA ARG A 56 -22.87 1.81 27.24
C ARG A 56 -22.70 0.37 26.80
N ARG A 57 -23.01 0.08 25.52
CA ARG A 57 -22.81 -1.24 24.94
C ARG A 57 -21.33 -1.42 24.61
N LYS A 58 -20.82 -2.64 24.81
CA LYS A 58 -19.46 -2.98 24.37
C LYS A 58 -19.37 -2.98 22.85
N ILE A 59 -18.39 -2.28 22.30
CA ILE A 59 -18.15 -2.13 20.88
C ILE A 59 -16.84 -2.87 20.52
N VAL A 60 -16.86 -3.68 19.49
CA VAL A 60 -15.65 -4.29 18.91
C VAL A 60 -15.39 -3.70 17.55
N ILE A 61 -14.20 -3.15 17.33
CA ILE A 61 -13.71 -2.78 16.01
C ILE A 61 -12.99 -4.00 15.44
N PHE A 62 -13.59 -4.58 14.41
CA PHE A 62 -13.10 -5.77 13.73
C PHE A 62 -12.34 -5.34 12.47
N GLY A 63 -11.01 -5.32 12.53
CA GLY A 63 -10.14 -4.87 11.45
C GLY A 63 -9.53 -5.99 10.62
N ASP A 64 -8.51 -5.64 9.83
CA ASP A 64 -7.63 -6.58 9.15
C ASP A 64 -6.20 -6.47 9.68
N TYR A 65 -5.34 -7.42 9.32
CA TYR A 65 -3.98 -7.58 9.85
C TYR A 65 -2.93 -6.77 9.11
N ASP A 66 -3.24 -6.14 8.00
CA ASP A 66 -2.30 -5.31 7.22
C ASP A 66 -2.29 -3.85 7.69
N CYS A 67 -1.53 -3.00 6.98
CA CYS A 67 -1.35 -1.62 7.39
C CYS A 67 -2.64 -0.81 7.31
N ASP A 68 -3.50 -1.07 6.31
CA ASP A 68 -4.77 -0.38 6.15
C ASP A 68 -5.73 -0.78 7.27
N GLY A 69 -5.97 -2.08 7.48
CA GLY A 69 -6.84 -2.57 8.54
C GLY A 69 -6.36 -2.18 9.95
N VAL A 70 -5.05 -2.22 10.21
CA VAL A 70 -4.44 -1.76 11.47
C VAL A 70 -4.67 -0.26 11.70
N CYS A 71 -4.44 0.58 10.68
CA CYS A 71 -4.66 2.02 10.77
C CYS A 71 -6.14 2.37 10.91
N ALA A 72 -7.02 1.73 10.13
CA ALA A 72 -8.47 1.90 10.22
C ALA A 72 -9.01 1.52 11.62
N THR A 73 -8.54 0.39 12.15
CA THR A 73 -8.86 -0.04 13.53
C THR A 73 -8.41 1.00 14.54
N ALA A 74 -7.17 1.48 14.43
CA ALA A 74 -6.63 2.47 15.37
C ALA A 74 -7.39 3.81 15.31
N ILE A 75 -7.84 4.23 14.13
CA ILE A 75 -8.65 5.45 13.94
C ILE A 75 -9.94 5.35 14.75
N LEU A 76 -10.73 4.30 14.59
CA LEU A 76 -12.01 4.17 15.29
C LEU A 76 -11.83 3.88 16.78
N VAL A 77 -10.86 3.05 17.17
CA VAL A 77 -10.57 2.79 18.60
C VAL A 77 -10.17 4.07 19.32
N ARG A 78 -9.26 4.88 18.75
CA ARG A 78 -8.88 6.17 19.34
C ARG A 78 -10.05 7.13 19.46
N THR A 79 -10.90 7.20 18.43
CA THR A 79 -12.07 8.07 18.41
C THR A 79 -13.08 7.69 19.48
N LEU A 80 -13.47 6.42 19.54
CA LEU A 80 -14.46 5.95 20.51
C LEU A 80 -13.93 5.97 21.96
N SER A 81 -12.65 5.64 22.14
CA SER A 81 -12.00 5.75 23.46
C SER A 81 -11.99 7.16 23.98
N ALA A 82 -11.82 8.16 23.12
CA ALA A 82 -11.88 9.59 23.49
C ALA A 82 -13.29 10.00 23.97
N PHE A 83 -14.34 9.29 23.55
CA PHE A 83 -15.72 9.49 24.02
C PHE A 83 -16.02 8.72 25.31
N GLY A 84 -15.05 7.93 25.82
CA GLY A 84 -15.25 7.07 27.01
C GLY A 84 -16.07 5.81 26.71
N ALA A 85 -16.14 5.37 25.47
CA ALA A 85 -16.83 4.15 25.08
C ALA A 85 -16.08 2.88 25.60
N ASP A 86 -16.84 1.83 25.91
CA ASP A 86 -16.29 0.49 26.10
C ASP A 86 -15.98 -0.12 24.73
N VAL A 87 -14.78 0.12 24.23
CA VAL A 87 -14.32 -0.28 22.91
C VAL A 87 -13.10 -1.17 22.98
N SER A 88 -13.09 -2.24 22.20
CA SER A 88 -11.94 -3.13 22.00
C SER A 88 -11.67 -3.34 20.52
N ALA A 89 -10.42 -3.65 20.18
CA ALA A 89 -10.01 -4.02 18.84
C ALA A 89 -9.93 -5.54 18.70
N PHE A 90 -10.23 -6.05 17.51
CA PHE A 90 -10.01 -7.44 17.14
C PHE A 90 -9.45 -7.51 15.72
N LEU A 91 -8.38 -8.27 15.52
CA LEU A 91 -7.80 -8.55 14.21
C LEU A 91 -7.76 -10.06 13.99
N PRO A 92 -8.11 -10.54 12.77
CA PRO A 92 -8.01 -11.95 12.44
C PRO A 92 -6.54 -12.39 12.30
N GLU A 93 -6.28 -13.68 12.53
CA GLU A 93 -4.98 -14.29 12.35
C GLU A 93 -4.84 -14.81 10.92
N ARG A 94 -4.01 -14.16 10.11
CA ARG A 94 -3.85 -14.43 8.67
C ARG A 94 -3.69 -15.90 8.32
N LEU A 95 -2.85 -16.63 9.09
CA LEU A 95 -2.46 -18.00 8.76
C LEU A 95 -3.50 -19.04 9.21
N SER A 96 -4.22 -18.80 10.27
CA SER A 96 -5.17 -19.75 10.87
C SER A 96 -6.64 -19.43 10.54
N GLU A 97 -6.98 -18.16 10.35
CA GLU A 97 -8.36 -17.70 10.16
C GLU A 97 -8.61 -17.10 8.77
N GLY A 98 -7.53 -16.68 8.08
CA GLY A 98 -7.60 -16.06 6.75
C GLY A 98 -7.90 -14.56 6.83
N TYR A 99 -8.54 -14.04 5.78
CA TYR A 99 -8.89 -12.63 5.63
C TYR A 99 -10.29 -12.35 6.17
N GLY A 100 -10.43 -11.24 6.89
CA GLY A 100 -11.71 -10.65 7.29
C GLY A 100 -12.54 -11.53 8.24
N MET A 101 -13.86 -11.38 8.15
CA MET A 101 -14.84 -12.08 8.99
C MET A 101 -15.04 -13.52 8.50
N SER A 102 -14.20 -14.45 8.89
CA SER A 102 -14.43 -15.89 8.74
C SER A 102 -15.23 -16.43 9.93
N GLU A 103 -15.82 -17.63 9.80
CA GLU A 103 -16.50 -18.31 10.91
C GLU A 103 -15.57 -18.48 12.13
N ALA A 104 -14.30 -18.86 11.90
CA ALA A 104 -13.29 -19.04 12.93
C ALA A 104 -12.95 -17.72 13.64
N SER A 105 -12.73 -16.65 12.89
CA SER A 105 -12.41 -15.32 13.46
C SER A 105 -13.59 -14.74 14.25
N VAL A 106 -14.82 -14.89 13.75
CA VAL A 106 -16.04 -14.46 14.46
C VAL A 106 -16.23 -15.24 15.77
N ALA A 107 -16.03 -16.56 15.74
CA ALA A 107 -16.14 -17.39 16.95
C ALA A 107 -15.10 -16.99 18.01
N ARG A 108 -13.85 -16.71 17.59
CA ARG A 108 -12.79 -16.22 18.50
C ARG A 108 -13.13 -14.82 19.03
N MET A 109 -13.59 -13.92 18.17
CA MET A 109 -14.00 -12.57 18.58
C MET A 109 -15.08 -12.59 19.65
N LEU A 110 -16.14 -13.39 19.47
CA LEU A 110 -17.22 -13.54 20.46
C LEU A 110 -16.72 -14.13 21.79
N LYS A 111 -15.80 -15.10 21.74
CA LYS A 111 -15.18 -15.71 22.93
C LYS A 111 -14.33 -14.70 23.71
N GLU A 112 -13.52 -13.89 23.01
CA GLU A 112 -12.64 -12.89 23.63
C GLU A 112 -13.39 -11.65 24.10
N ASN A 113 -14.58 -11.39 23.52
CA ASN A 113 -15.40 -10.20 23.80
C ASN A 113 -16.81 -10.58 24.29
N PRO A 114 -16.94 -11.23 25.45
CA PRO A 114 -18.25 -11.58 26.00
C PRO A 114 -19.09 -10.31 26.21
N GLY A 115 -20.37 -10.39 25.82
CA GLY A 115 -21.32 -9.29 25.95
C GLY A 115 -21.16 -8.18 24.92
N VAL A 116 -20.41 -8.41 23.82
CA VAL A 116 -20.35 -7.46 22.72
C VAL A 116 -21.76 -7.14 22.22
N GLY A 117 -22.03 -5.86 22.06
CA GLY A 117 -23.34 -5.37 21.58
C GLY A 117 -23.30 -4.81 20.18
N LEU A 118 -22.15 -4.31 19.75
CA LEU A 118 -21.94 -3.78 18.40
C LEU A 118 -20.58 -4.22 17.87
N VAL A 119 -20.56 -4.74 16.66
CA VAL A 119 -19.34 -4.97 15.88
C VAL A 119 -19.30 -3.95 14.74
N VAL A 120 -18.17 -3.26 14.61
CA VAL A 120 -17.91 -2.36 13.47
C VAL A 120 -16.73 -2.95 12.71
N THR A 121 -16.93 -3.38 11.47
CA THR A 121 -15.82 -3.81 10.63
C THR A 121 -15.11 -2.61 10.04
N VAL A 122 -13.82 -2.74 9.82
CA VAL A 122 -13.01 -1.76 9.08
C VAL A 122 -12.09 -2.49 8.11
N ASP A 123 -12.05 -2.03 6.86
CA ASP A 123 -11.24 -2.64 5.80
C ASP A 123 -11.59 -4.11 5.51
N ASN A 124 -12.78 -4.52 5.84
CA ASN A 124 -13.35 -5.83 5.53
C ASN A 124 -14.86 -5.86 5.80
N GLY A 125 -15.50 -6.97 5.44
CA GLY A 125 -16.89 -7.26 5.84
C GLY A 125 -17.92 -7.10 4.73
N ILE A 126 -17.60 -6.41 3.61
CA ILE A 126 -18.58 -6.19 2.53
C ILE A 126 -19.12 -7.49 1.92
N ASN A 127 -18.33 -8.55 1.93
CA ASN A 127 -18.70 -9.86 1.42
C ASN A 127 -19.07 -10.88 2.53
N SER A 128 -19.22 -10.44 3.79
CA SER A 128 -19.42 -11.32 4.95
C SER A 128 -20.90 -11.48 5.31
N VAL A 129 -21.76 -11.69 4.30
CA VAL A 129 -23.23 -11.74 4.46
C VAL A 129 -23.68 -12.73 5.53
N GLU A 130 -23.17 -13.98 5.48
CA GLU A 130 -23.54 -15.06 6.41
C GLU A 130 -23.07 -14.76 7.84
N ASN A 131 -21.85 -14.22 8.00
CA ASN A 131 -21.30 -13.91 9.31
C ASN A 131 -22.00 -12.70 9.97
N VAL A 132 -22.42 -11.72 9.18
CA VAL A 132 -23.25 -10.61 9.66
C VAL A 132 -24.61 -11.13 10.12
N ALA A 133 -25.27 -11.99 9.33
CA ALA A 133 -26.54 -12.61 9.71
C ALA A 133 -26.40 -13.41 11.02
N PHE A 134 -25.34 -14.22 11.15
CA PHE A 134 -25.04 -14.97 12.37
C PHE A 134 -24.86 -14.08 13.61
N LEU A 135 -24.15 -12.96 13.48
CA LEU A 135 -24.00 -12.02 14.59
C LEU A 135 -25.33 -11.39 15.01
N LYS A 136 -26.17 -11.01 14.04
CA LYS A 136 -27.52 -10.48 14.30
C LYS A 136 -28.41 -11.51 15.02
N GLU A 137 -28.36 -12.79 14.64
CA GLU A 137 -29.07 -13.86 15.33
C GLU A 137 -28.62 -14.02 16.80
N LYS A 138 -27.36 -13.67 17.11
CA LYS A 138 -26.83 -13.62 18.48
C LYS A 138 -27.19 -12.33 19.23
N GLY A 139 -27.94 -11.41 18.62
CA GLY A 139 -28.31 -10.12 19.20
C GLY A 139 -27.18 -9.09 19.18
N VAL A 140 -26.19 -9.27 18.32
CA VAL A 140 -25.07 -8.34 18.10
C VAL A 140 -25.37 -7.50 16.85
N ASP A 141 -25.44 -6.18 16.99
CA ASP A 141 -25.58 -5.28 15.85
C ASP A 141 -24.26 -5.20 15.10
N VAL A 142 -24.36 -4.95 13.78
CA VAL A 142 -23.18 -4.83 12.91
C VAL A 142 -23.27 -3.55 12.08
N VAL A 143 -22.13 -2.87 11.94
CA VAL A 143 -21.88 -1.81 10.97
C VAL A 143 -20.68 -2.26 10.13
N VAL A 144 -20.83 -2.29 8.82
CA VAL A 144 -19.72 -2.61 7.91
C VAL A 144 -19.13 -1.33 7.36
N THR A 145 -17.81 -1.13 7.53
CA THR A 145 -17.06 -0.12 6.80
C THR A 145 -15.94 -0.80 6.01
N ASP A 146 -15.92 -0.58 4.72
CA ASP A 146 -15.03 -1.29 3.80
C ASP A 146 -14.79 -0.45 2.54
N HIS A 147 -13.83 -0.84 1.70
CA HIS A 147 -13.54 -0.24 0.41
C HIS A 147 -13.38 -1.28 -0.71
N HIS A 148 -13.46 -2.56 -0.37
CA HIS A 148 -13.36 -3.65 -1.33
C HIS A 148 -14.59 -3.73 -2.22
N LEU A 149 -14.44 -4.37 -3.39
CA LEU A 149 -15.56 -4.60 -4.31
C LEU A 149 -16.63 -5.48 -3.67
N PRO A 150 -17.90 -5.07 -3.72
CA PRO A 150 -19.00 -5.87 -3.23
C PRO A 150 -19.20 -7.11 -4.10
N GLY A 151 -19.71 -8.18 -3.50
CA GLY A 151 -20.28 -9.33 -4.21
C GLY A 151 -21.72 -9.06 -4.67
N ASP A 152 -22.39 -10.11 -5.13
CA ASP A 152 -23.77 -10.03 -5.64
C ASP A 152 -24.80 -9.66 -4.57
N THR A 153 -24.49 -9.90 -3.30
CA THR A 153 -25.38 -9.65 -2.16
C THR A 153 -24.64 -8.88 -1.07
N LEU A 154 -25.26 -7.82 -0.59
CA LEU A 154 -24.71 -7.02 0.52
C LEU A 154 -25.17 -7.59 1.89
N PRO A 155 -24.37 -7.41 2.95
CA PRO A 155 -24.79 -7.70 4.32
C PRO A 155 -26.01 -6.87 4.73
N ASP A 156 -26.95 -7.48 5.44
CA ASP A 156 -28.15 -6.81 5.97
C ASP A 156 -27.82 -6.00 7.22
N CYS A 157 -27.10 -4.89 7.03
CA CYS A 157 -26.74 -3.93 8.08
C CYS A 157 -26.42 -2.56 7.46
N VAL A 158 -26.02 -1.59 8.27
CA VAL A 158 -25.48 -0.33 7.75
C VAL A 158 -24.13 -0.61 7.09
N VAL A 159 -24.01 -0.27 5.81
CA VAL A 159 -22.78 -0.45 5.00
C VAL A 159 -22.28 0.92 4.56
N VAL A 160 -21.04 1.24 4.92
CA VAL A 160 -20.29 2.41 4.43
C VAL A 160 -19.18 1.87 3.53
N ASN A 161 -19.37 1.99 2.23
CA ASN A 161 -18.39 1.53 1.24
C ASN A 161 -18.52 2.36 -0.04
N PRO A 162 -17.44 3.05 -0.47
CA PRO A 162 -17.45 3.86 -1.69
C PRO A 162 -17.78 3.08 -2.96
N LYS A 163 -17.45 1.79 -3.02
CA LYS A 163 -17.72 0.92 -4.18
C LYS A 163 -19.19 0.47 -4.31
N VAL A 164 -19.99 0.66 -3.27
CA VAL A 164 -21.43 0.32 -3.30
C VAL A 164 -22.26 1.47 -3.85
N SER A 165 -21.93 2.69 -3.49
CA SER A 165 -22.72 3.89 -3.79
C SER A 165 -22.10 4.79 -4.86
N HIS A 166 -20.89 4.46 -5.31
CA HIS A 166 -20.13 5.14 -6.38
C HIS A 166 -20.08 6.67 -6.28
N PRO A 167 -19.80 7.27 -5.11
CA PRO A 167 -19.49 8.68 -5.08
C PRO A 167 -18.09 8.88 -5.69
N GLU A 168 -18.01 9.39 -6.92
CA GLU A 168 -16.73 9.58 -7.65
C GLU A 168 -15.63 10.18 -6.79
N ILE A 169 -16.00 11.16 -5.95
CA ILE A 169 -15.06 11.87 -5.08
C ILE A 169 -14.37 10.96 -4.04
N PHE A 170 -15.01 9.86 -3.62
CA PHE A 170 -14.51 8.94 -2.59
C PHE A 170 -14.17 7.54 -3.12
N GLU A 171 -14.37 7.29 -4.40
CA GLU A 171 -14.28 5.93 -4.99
C GLU A 171 -12.97 5.20 -4.67
N ASN A 172 -11.88 5.95 -4.56
CA ASN A 172 -10.54 5.42 -4.37
C ASN A 172 -10.03 5.51 -2.92
N LEU A 173 -10.88 5.73 -1.92
CA LEU A 173 -10.45 5.67 -0.53
C LEU A 173 -10.08 4.24 -0.14
N CYS A 174 -9.02 4.09 0.68
CA CYS A 174 -8.72 2.86 1.41
C CYS A 174 -9.61 2.71 2.66
N GLY A 175 -9.57 1.57 3.33
CA GLY A 175 -10.34 1.32 4.55
C GLY A 175 -10.09 2.34 5.67
N ALA A 176 -8.84 2.77 5.87
CA ALA A 176 -8.50 3.83 6.83
C ALA A 176 -8.97 5.21 6.39
N GLY A 177 -9.05 5.47 5.08
CA GLY A 177 -9.67 6.69 4.54
C GLY A 177 -11.16 6.76 4.87
N VAL A 178 -11.88 5.66 4.66
CA VAL A 178 -13.29 5.51 5.07
C VAL A 178 -13.46 5.69 6.58
N ALA A 179 -12.61 5.02 7.37
CA ALA A 179 -12.62 5.14 8.83
C ALA A 179 -12.32 6.57 9.31
N PHE A 180 -11.45 7.30 8.61
CA PHE A 180 -11.13 8.71 8.92
C PHE A 180 -12.34 9.63 8.68
N LEU A 181 -13.06 9.48 7.58
CA LEU A 181 -14.28 10.24 7.32
C LEU A 181 -15.36 9.93 8.38
N LEU A 182 -15.59 8.65 8.68
CA LEU A 182 -16.52 8.24 9.72
C LEU A 182 -16.12 8.78 11.10
N ALA A 183 -14.84 8.79 11.44
CA ALA A 183 -14.33 9.36 12.70
C ALA A 183 -14.61 10.87 12.80
N ASN A 184 -14.43 11.61 11.70
CA ASN A 184 -14.75 13.04 11.67
C ASN A 184 -16.26 13.31 11.85
N GLU A 185 -17.12 12.51 11.23
CA GLU A 185 -18.57 12.57 11.42
C GLU A 185 -18.96 12.26 12.86
N LEU A 186 -18.38 11.19 13.44
CA LEU A 186 -18.56 10.81 14.85
C LEU A 186 -18.19 11.96 15.79
N VAL A 187 -17.02 12.60 15.58
CA VAL A 187 -16.57 13.73 16.41
C VAL A 187 -17.53 14.91 16.29
N THR A 188 -17.97 15.22 15.07
CA THR A 188 -18.92 16.32 14.81
C THR A 188 -20.23 16.10 15.55
N LYS A 189 -20.84 14.92 15.40
CA LYS A 189 -22.09 14.54 16.08
C LYS A 189 -21.93 14.45 17.59
N ALA A 190 -20.83 13.84 18.07
CA ALA A 190 -20.57 13.72 19.51
C ALA A 190 -20.41 15.09 20.19
N ARG A 191 -19.79 16.05 19.52
CA ARG A 191 -19.71 17.44 20.00
C ARG A 191 -21.07 18.11 20.02
N GLY A 192 -21.84 17.99 18.94
CA GLY A 192 -23.21 18.52 18.87
C GLY A 192 -24.14 17.95 19.95
N ALA A 193 -23.94 16.70 20.33
CA ALA A 193 -24.70 16.00 21.38
C ALA A 193 -24.13 16.17 22.81
N GLY A 194 -23.04 16.92 22.99
CA GLY A 194 -22.38 17.10 24.29
C GLY A 194 -21.68 15.84 24.85
N LEU A 195 -21.45 14.84 24.01
CA LEU A 195 -20.74 13.60 24.38
C LEU A 195 -19.23 13.76 24.36
N TYR A 196 -18.71 14.73 23.64
CA TYR A 196 -17.29 15.00 23.51
C TYR A 196 -16.98 16.48 23.50
N SER A 197 -16.08 16.92 24.38
CA SER A 197 -15.59 18.32 24.46
C SER A 197 -14.05 18.40 24.45
N GLY A 198 -13.38 17.29 24.17
CA GLY A 198 -11.93 17.19 24.16
C GLY A 198 -11.26 17.87 22.95
N PRO A 199 -9.92 17.77 22.85
CA PRO A 199 -9.14 18.36 21.76
C PRO A 199 -9.50 17.73 20.40
N SER A 200 -9.03 18.35 19.31
CA SER A 200 -9.19 17.76 17.97
C SER A 200 -8.42 16.45 17.86
N LEU A 201 -9.06 15.42 17.34
CA LEU A 201 -8.45 14.13 17.03
C LEU A 201 -7.91 14.05 15.60
N ALA A 202 -8.26 15.04 14.76
CA ALA A 202 -8.02 14.97 13.31
C ALA A 202 -6.55 14.75 12.93
N GLY A 203 -5.59 15.40 13.62
CA GLY A 203 -4.17 15.30 13.27
C GLY A 203 -3.61 13.89 13.32
N PRO A 204 -3.67 13.18 14.46
CA PRO A 204 -3.19 11.79 14.56
C PRO A 204 -3.94 10.81 13.65
N LEU A 205 -5.26 11.01 13.47
CA LEU A 205 -6.09 10.15 12.61
C LEU A 205 -5.75 10.36 11.14
N LEU A 206 -5.46 11.60 10.72
CA LEU A 206 -5.03 11.94 9.37
C LEU A 206 -3.72 11.24 8.99
N VAL A 207 -2.74 11.22 9.91
CA VAL A 207 -1.44 10.55 9.64
C VAL A 207 -1.64 9.05 9.43
N LEU A 208 -2.55 8.41 10.18
CA LEU A 208 -2.89 7.00 9.99
C LEU A 208 -3.58 6.77 8.64
N ALA A 209 -4.54 7.62 8.26
CA ALA A 209 -5.23 7.51 6.97
C ALA A 209 -4.27 7.72 5.79
N GLY A 210 -3.38 8.73 5.84
CA GLY A 210 -2.39 8.98 4.78
C GLY A 210 -1.35 7.87 4.65
N LEU A 211 -0.90 7.30 5.77
CA LEU A 211 0.00 6.14 5.77
C LEU A 211 -0.68 4.92 5.09
N ALA A 212 -1.90 4.62 5.48
CA ALA A 212 -2.68 3.53 4.92
C ALA A 212 -2.92 3.71 3.42
N THR A 213 -3.34 4.90 2.98
CA THR A 213 -3.59 5.23 1.56
C THR A 213 -2.38 4.90 0.69
N VAL A 214 -1.16 5.24 1.14
CA VAL A 214 0.08 4.91 0.41
C VAL A 214 0.38 3.42 0.44
N THR A 215 0.19 2.76 1.58
CA THR A 215 0.57 1.35 1.75
C THR A 215 -0.40 0.37 1.11
N ASP A 216 -1.64 0.78 0.92
CA ASP A 216 -2.67 0.04 0.19
C ASP A 216 -2.65 0.36 -1.32
N VAL A 217 -1.64 1.11 -1.77
CA VAL A 217 -1.39 1.44 -3.19
C VAL A 217 -2.59 2.13 -3.86
N MET A 218 -3.28 3.00 -3.12
CA MET A 218 -4.41 3.75 -3.65
C MET A 218 -3.93 4.92 -4.53
N PRO A 219 -4.70 5.29 -5.59
CA PRO A 219 -4.35 6.44 -6.43
C PRO A 219 -4.18 7.72 -5.62
N LEU A 220 -3.02 8.39 -5.75
CA LEU A 220 -2.68 9.62 -5.02
C LEU A 220 -3.21 10.87 -5.75
N LEU A 221 -4.50 10.84 -6.08
CA LEU A 221 -5.25 11.89 -6.76
C LEU A 221 -6.45 12.32 -5.89
N GLY A 222 -7.05 13.48 -6.18
CA GLY A 222 -8.23 14.01 -5.48
C GLY A 222 -8.10 13.95 -3.96
N GLN A 223 -9.08 13.35 -3.27
CA GLN A 223 -9.12 13.27 -1.81
C GLN A 223 -7.93 12.51 -1.21
N ASN A 224 -7.47 11.44 -1.86
CA ASN A 224 -6.30 10.69 -1.42
C ASN A 224 -5.03 11.54 -1.45
N ARG A 225 -4.86 12.38 -2.48
CA ARG A 225 -3.74 13.31 -2.56
C ARG A 225 -3.74 14.29 -1.39
N ILE A 226 -4.91 14.84 -1.04
CA ILE A 226 -5.06 15.73 0.12
C ILE A 226 -4.68 15.01 1.41
N LEU A 227 -5.22 13.81 1.64
CA LEU A 227 -4.94 13.00 2.84
C LEU A 227 -3.45 12.73 2.99
N VAL A 228 -2.80 12.28 1.92
CA VAL A 228 -1.38 11.89 1.96
C VAL A 228 -0.46 13.11 2.09
N ALA A 229 -0.67 14.16 1.30
CA ALA A 229 0.16 15.37 1.36
C ALA A 229 0.10 16.02 2.77
N GLU A 230 -1.09 16.14 3.32
CA GLU A 230 -1.30 16.74 4.64
C GLU A 230 -0.80 15.83 5.77
N ALA A 231 -0.89 14.49 5.62
CA ALA A 231 -0.32 13.54 6.56
C ALA A 231 1.21 13.63 6.60
N LEU A 232 1.87 13.71 5.44
CA LEU A 232 3.32 13.87 5.33
C LEU A 232 3.78 15.20 5.94
N ASN A 233 3.13 16.30 5.59
CA ASN A 233 3.46 17.64 6.09
C ASN A 233 3.28 17.77 7.61
N ARG A 234 2.42 16.95 8.21
CA ARG A 234 2.08 17.00 9.64
C ARG A 234 2.66 15.84 10.44
N PHE A 235 3.45 14.96 9.83
CA PHE A 235 3.95 13.74 10.47
C PHE A 235 4.67 14.02 11.79
N ASP A 236 5.63 14.92 11.81
CA ASP A 236 6.42 15.22 13.03
C ASP A 236 5.57 15.76 14.17
N SER A 237 4.52 16.53 13.85
CA SER A 237 3.67 17.19 14.84
C SER A 237 2.55 16.26 15.36
N PHE A 238 2.00 15.39 14.53
CA PHE A 238 0.76 14.68 14.83
C PHE A 238 0.86 13.15 14.74
N ALA A 239 1.94 12.59 14.17
CA ALA A 239 2.03 11.13 14.10
C ALA A 239 1.94 10.52 15.51
N PRO A 240 1.20 9.39 15.66
CA PRO A 240 1.21 8.61 16.89
C PRO A 240 2.65 8.33 17.35
N VAL A 241 2.87 8.35 18.67
CA VAL A 241 4.23 8.18 19.25
C VAL A 241 4.90 6.89 18.76
N GLY A 242 4.11 5.83 18.54
CA GLY A 242 4.62 4.56 17.99
C GLY A 242 5.17 4.70 16.58
N LEU A 243 4.48 5.45 15.69
CA LEU A 243 4.98 5.70 14.33
C LEU A 243 6.26 6.53 14.33
N ARG A 244 6.34 7.56 15.17
CA ARG A 244 7.58 8.36 15.32
C ARG A 244 8.74 7.51 15.86
N SER A 245 8.48 6.65 16.85
CA SER A 245 9.49 5.71 17.35
C SER A 245 9.95 4.73 16.27
N LEU A 246 9.02 4.15 15.50
CA LEU A 246 9.35 3.25 14.40
C LEU A 246 10.17 3.97 13.32
N PHE A 247 9.76 5.17 12.92
CA PHE A 247 10.46 5.99 11.94
C PHE A 247 11.89 6.30 12.39
N SER A 248 12.09 6.77 13.62
CA SER A 248 13.40 7.13 14.16
C SER A 248 14.38 5.95 14.19
N LYS A 249 13.88 4.72 14.37
CA LYS A 249 14.69 3.48 14.36
C LYS A 249 14.99 2.98 12.94
N ALA A 250 14.15 3.32 11.98
CA ALA A 250 14.19 2.79 10.61
C ALA A 250 14.83 3.76 9.61
N ALA A 251 14.63 5.06 9.80
CA ALA A 251 15.12 6.10 8.90
C ALA A 251 16.62 6.35 9.06
N ARG A 252 17.24 6.84 7.97
CA ARG A 252 18.58 7.40 8.05
C ARG A 252 18.54 8.75 8.79
N ARG A 253 19.63 9.11 9.47
CA ARG A 253 19.72 10.42 10.14
C ARG A 253 19.67 11.56 9.10
N GLY A 254 18.97 12.65 9.43
CA GLY A 254 18.94 13.87 8.60
C GLY A 254 17.82 13.91 7.58
N VAL A 255 16.70 13.21 7.81
CA VAL A 255 15.47 13.41 7.01
C VAL A 255 14.97 14.84 7.26
N VAL A 256 14.96 15.65 6.21
CA VAL A 256 14.51 17.04 6.24
C VAL A 256 13.01 17.14 5.94
N ARG A 257 12.49 16.23 5.09
CA ARG A 257 11.11 16.20 4.65
C ARG A 257 10.63 14.75 4.50
N HIS A 258 9.39 14.49 4.93
CA HIS A 258 8.75 13.19 4.72
C HIS A 258 8.16 13.10 3.33
N THR A 259 8.28 11.92 2.71
CA THR A 259 7.77 11.60 1.38
C THR A 259 6.89 10.35 1.41
N SER A 260 6.12 10.12 0.37
CA SER A 260 5.35 8.88 0.21
C SER A 260 6.25 7.63 0.23
N LYS A 261 7.52 7.75 -0.19
CA LYS A 261 8.52 6.66 -0.08
C LYS A 261 8.76 6.25 1.38
N ASP A 262 8.71 7.17 2.34
CA ASP A 262 8.83 6.85 3.76
C ASP A 262 7.64 6.03 4.26
N PHE A 263 6.44 6.34 3.79
CA PHE A 263 5.24 5.57 4.11
C PHE A 263 5.26 4.19 3.42
N GLY A 264 5.45 4.17 2.10
CA GLY A 264 5.36 2.95 1.30
C GLY A 264 6.52 1.96 1.47
N PHE A 265 7.75 2.44 1.75
CA PHE A 265 8.95 1.58 1.79
C PHE A 265 9.62 1.50 3.17
N LEU A 266 9.31 2.44 4.08
CA LEU A 266 9.90 2.42 5.42
C LEU A 266 8.89 1.95 6.48
N LEU A 267 7.75 2.64 6.65
CA LEU A 267 6.77 2.33 7.70
C LEU A 267 5.86 1.16 7.32
N GLY A 268 5.20 1.21 6.16
CA GLY A 268 4.23 0.23 5.70
C GLY A 268 4.75 -1.22 5.71
N PRO A 269 5.93 -1.51 5.09
CA PRO A 269 6.47 -2.86 5.09
C PRO A 269 6.77 -3.44 6.48
N ARG A 270 7.07 -2.58 7.46
CA ARG A 270 7.30 -3.00 8.86
C ARG A 270 6.00 -3.36 9.55
N ILE A 271 4.98 -2.51 9.39
CA ILE A 271 3.63 -2.77 9.92
C ILE A 271 3.06 -4.05 9.30
N ASN A 272 3.11 -4.17 7.98
CA ASN A 272 2.65 -5.35 7.25
C ASN A 272 3.40 -6.64 7.62
N ALA A 273 4.68 -6.55 8.01
CA ALA A 273 5.48 -7.71 8.39
C ALA A 273 4.94 -8.41 9.64
N ALA A 274 4.37 -7.67 10.60
CA ALA A 274 3.77 -8.25 11.80
C ALA A 274 2.66 -9.24 11.43
N GLY A 275 1.68 -8.85 10.62
CA GLY A 275 0.59 -9.71 10.16
C GLY A 275 1.02 -10.84 9.20
N ARG A 276 2.22 -10.77 8.63
CA ARG A 276 2.75 -11.82 7.75
C ARG A 276 3.52 -12.92 8.51
N ILE A 277 4.27 -12.55 9.54
CA ILE A 277 5.19 -13.45 10.27
C ILE A 277 4.62 -13.88 11.61
N ALA A 278 3.84 -13.01 12.25
CA ALA A 278 3.29 -13.25 13.58
C ALA A 278 1.82 -12.81 13.65
N SER A 279 1.50 -11.71 14.33
CA SER A 279 0.14 -11.20 14.51
C SER A 279 0.05 -9.71 14.19
N GLY A 280 -1.02 -9.30 13.49
CA GLY A 280 -1.35 -7.88 13.29
C GLY A 280 -1.52 -7.09 14.60
N ALA A 281 -1.84 -7.76 15.69
CA ALA A 281 -1.96 -7.15 17.01
C ALA A 281 -0.65 -6.48 17.48
N GLU A 282 0.54 -6.95 17.06
CA GLU A 282 1.81 -6.31 17.38
C GLU A 282 1.92 -4.92 16.70
N ALA A 283 1.48 -4.82 15.46
CA ALA A 283 1.42 -3.55 14.74
C ALA A 283 0.33 -2.61 15.30
N LEU A 284 -0.82 -3.17 15.67
CA LEU A 284 -1.88 -2.39 16.30
C LEU A 284 -1.43 -1.80 17.65
N ARG A 285 -0.71 -2.58 18.46
CA ARG A 285 -0.12 -2.08 19.72
C ARG A 285 0.84 -0.91 19.45
N LEU A 286 1.61 -0.95 18.39
CA LEU A 286 2.50 0.16 17.99
C LEU A 286 1.71 1.44 17.72
N VAL A 287 0.69 1.38 16.87
CA VAL A 287 -0.07 2.56 16.46
C VAL A 287 -1.00 3.09 17.54
N LEU A 288 -1.37 2.25 18.52
CA LEU A 288 -2.17 2.62 19.69
C LEU A 288 -1.34 3.06 20.91
N ALA A 289 -0.01 2.89 20.90
CA ALA A 289 0.85 3.26 22.03
C ALA A 289 0.61 4.71 22.48
N ASN A 290 0.55 4.91 23.79
CA ASN A 290 0.27 6.21 24.41
C ASN A 290 1.46 6.78 25.19
N SER A 291 2.50 5.98 25.44
CA SER A 291 3.75 6.42 26.07
C SER A 291 4.96 6.13 25.19
N GLN A 292 6.08 6.83 25.45
CA GLN A 292 7.32 6.62 24.72
C GLN A 292 7.88 5.21 24.95
N ASP A 293 7.79 4.69 26.19
CA ASP A 293 8.31 3.36 26.54
C ASP A 293 7.53 2.25 25.81
N GLU A 294 6.19 2.33 25.78
CA GLU A 294 5.34 1.42 25.00
C GLU A 294 5.65 1.49 23.50
N ALA A 295 5.82 2.71 22.98
CA ALA A 295 6.14 2.95 21.59
C ALA A 295 7.49 2.37 21.19
N ASP A 296 8.52 2.55 22.03
CA ASP A 296 9.87 2.06 21.76
C ASP A 296 9.95 0.54 21.81
N GLU A 297 9.23 -0.10 22.73
CA GLU A 297 9.13 -1.56 22.80
C GLU A 297 8.38 -2.12 21.60
N ALA A 298 7.21 -1.56 21.26
CA ALA A 298 6.43 -2.01 20.11
C ALA A 298 7.18 -1.79 18.79
N ALA A 299 7.86 -0.66 18.63
CA ALA A 299 8.67 -0.38 17.45
C ALA A 299 9.85 -1.35 17.29
N ARG A 300 10.47 -1.77 18.41
CA ARG A 300 11.53 -2.79 18.40
C ARG A 300 10.98 -4.15 17.92
N ILE A 301 9.81 -4.54 18.40
CA ILE A 301 9.15 -5.81 18.00
C ILE A 301 8.83 -5.77 16.51
N VAL A 302 8.11 -4.75 16.05
CA VAL A 302 7.67 -4.62 14.64
C VAL A 302 8.86 -4.53 13.68
N ASN A 303 9.92 -3.79 14.04
CA ASN A 303 11.14 -3.79 13.23
C ASN A 303 11.81 -5.16 13.16
N GLY A 304 11.85 -5.89 14.28
CA GLY A 304 12.37 -7.27 14.32
C GLY A 304 11.55 -8.22 13.43
N ARG A 305 10.20 -8.09 13.38
CA ARG A 305 9.37 -8.87 12.46
C ARG A 305 9.66 -8.59 10.99
N ASN A 306 9.96 -7.33 10.66
CA ASN A 306 10.34 -6.99 9.30
C ASN A 306 11.72 -7.58 8.91
N ASP A 307 12.66 -7.63 9.83
CA ASP A 307 13.97 -8.25 9.57
C ASP A 307 13.82 -9.78 9.43
N GLU A 308 12.99 -10.41 10.26
CA GLU A 308 12.62 -11.81 10.13
C GLU A 308 11.95 -12.10 8.76
N ARG A 309 10.96 -11.28 8.37
CA ARG A 309 10.29 -11.37 7.08
C ARG A 309 11.28 -11.30 5.92
N LYS A 310 12.24 -10.35 5.94
CA LYS A 310 13.27 -10.21 4.90
C LYS A 310 14.16 -11.44 4.80
N ASN A 311 14.54 -12.04 5.92
CA ASN A 311 15.38 -13.23 5.95
C ASN A 311 14.62 -14.44 5.39
N VAL A 312 13.35 -14.63 5.75
CA VAL A 312 12.49 -15.68 5.20
C VAL A 312 12.29 -15.49 3.70
N GLU A 313 11.96 -14.26 3.29
CA GLU A 313 11.77 -13.87 1.89
C GLU A 313 13.00 -14.17 1.05
N GLN A 314 14.19 -13.78 1.50
CA GLN A 314 15.43 -13.99 0.77
C GLN A 314 15.70 -15.49 0.53
N LYS A 315 15.56 -16.31 1.56
CA LYS A 315 15.72 -17.77 1.45
C LYS A 315 14.71 -18.40 0.48
N MET A 316 13.44 -17.99 0.61
CA MET A 316 12.39 -18.49 -0.28
C MET A 316 12.61 -18.04 -1.73
N LEU A 317 13.07 -16.81 -1.94
CA LEU A 317 13.37 -16.29 -3.28
C LEU A 317 14.52 -17.05 -3.94
N GLU A 318 15.60 -17.33 -3.22
CA GLU A 318 16.72 -18.15 -3.72
C GLU A 318 16.24 -19.55 -4.14
N ASN A 319 15.42 -20.19 -3.29
CA ASN A 319 14.85 -21.50 -3.60
C ASN A 319 13.87 -21.45 -4.79
N ALA A 320 13.10 -20.37 -4.91
CA ALA A 320 12.17 -20.17 -6.02
C ALA A 320 12.90 -19.97 -7.36
N LEU A 321 13.92 -19.12 -7.37
CA LEU A 321 14.73 -18.85 -8.58
C LEU A 321 15.42 -20.11 -9.11
N ALA A 322 15.85 -21.03 -8.23
CA ALA A 322 16.43 -22.30 -8.62
C ALA A 322 15.43 -23.28 -9.28
N LYS A 323 14.12 -23.03 -9.16
CA LYS A 323 13.04 -23.86 -9.71
C LYS A 323 12.36 -23.25 -10.95
N ILE A 324 12.82 -22.11 -11.43
CA ILE A 324 12.28 -21.47 -12.64
C ILE A 324 12.49 -22.39 -13.84
N VAL A 325 11.43 -22.57 -14.63
CA VAL A 325 11.46 -23.26 -15.91
C VAL A 325 11.60 -22.22 -17.02
N PRO A 326 12.74 -22.12 -17.69
CA PRO A 326 12.92 -21.19 -18.80
C PRO A 326 11.87 -21.42 -19.89
N SER A 327 11.38 -20.32 -20.49
CA SER A 327 10.39 -20.35 -21.58
C SER A 327 9.00 -20.90 -21.24
N ALA A 328 8.68 -21.13 -19.97
CA ALA A 328 7.32 -21.49 -19.57
C ALA A 328 6.42 -20.24 -19.61
N ALA A 329 5.18 -20.38 -20.11
CA ALA A 329 4.20 -19.29 -20.19
C ALA A 329 3.72 -18.81 -18.82
N ALA A 330 3.91 -19.60 -17.78
CA ALA A 330 3.69 -19.24 -16.39
C ALA A 330 4.60 -20.08 -15.48
N GLN A 331 4.88 -19.59 -14.29
CA GLN A 331 5.63 -20.33 -13.27
C GLN A 331 4.72 -20.77 -12.13
N VAL A 332 4.70 -22.04 -11.80
CA VAL A 332 4.08 -22.56 -10.57
C VAL A 332 5.16 -23.22 -9.73
N ILE A 333 5.57 -22.55 -8.67
CA ILE A 333 6.73 -22.91 -7.85
C ILE A 333 6.24 -23.44 -6.51
N ASP A 334 6.44 -24.73 -6.26
CA ASP A 334 6.12 -25.37 -4.98
C ASP A 334 7.31 -25.30 -4.02
N LEU A 335 7.07 -24.70 -2.84
CA LEU A 335 8.03 -24.50 -1.77
C LEU A 335 7.46 -25.08 -0.46
N PRO A 336 7.45 -26.41 -0.27
CA PRO A 336 6.77 -27.04 0.87
C PRO A 336 7.30 -26.56 2.23
N ASP A 337 8.58 -26.23 2.34
CA ASP A 337 9.23 -25.71 3.55
C ASP A 337 9.17 -24.16 3.65
N GLY A 338 8.37 -23.51 2.78
CA GLY A 338 8.22 -22.07 2.74
C GLY A 338 7.30 -21.52 3.83
N HIS A 339 7.16 -20.20 3.86
CA HIS A 339 6.24 -19.47 4.75
C HIS A 339 5.11 -18.83 3.95
N GLN A 340 3.85 -19.24 4.21
CA GLN A 340 2.66 -18.77 3.46
C GLN A 340 2.52 -17.24 3.45
N GLY A 341 2.78 -16.57 4.59
CA GLY A 341 2.67 -15.11 4.71
C GLY A 341 3.60 -14.30 3.77
N VAL A 342 4.63 -14.96 3.19
CA VAL A 342 5.63 -14.33 2.32
C VAL A 342 5.51 -14.78 0.86
N ALA A 343 4.71 -15.81 0.58
CA ALA A 343 4.57 -16.41 -0.76
C ALA A 343 4.24 -15.37 -1.84
N GLY A 344 3.33 -14.43 -1.57
CA GLY A 344 2.94 -13.40 -2.53
C GLY A 344 4.04 -12.38 -2.84
N ILE A 345 4.92 -12.09 -1.86
CA ILE A 345 6.09 -11.21 -2.08
C ILE A 345 7.11 -11.93 -2.95
N VAL A 346 7.36 -13.22 -2.68
CA VAL A 346 8.27 -14.03 -3.47
C VAL A 346 7.77 -14.17 -4.90
N ALA A 347 6.47 -14.42 -5.10
CA ALA A 347 5.87 -14.48 -6.44
C ALA A 347 6.11 -13.19 -7.24
N ALA A 348 5.87 -12.02 -6.64
CA ALA A 348 6.13 -10.72 -7.27
C ALA A 348 7.62 -10.56 -7.64
N ARG A 349 8.53 -10.86 -6.70
CA ARG A 349 9.98 -10.73 -6.96
C ARG A 349 10.55 -11.71 -7.97
N VAL A 350 9.97 -12.90 -8.08
CA VAL A 350 10.32 -13.82 -9.17
C VAL A 350 9.87 -13.24 -10.50
N MET A 351 8.62 -12.77 -10.58
CA MET A 351 8.07 -12.16 -11.79
C MET A 351 8.90 -10.95 -12.26
N GLU A 352 9.30 -10.06 -11.34
CA GLU A 352 10.14 -8.89 -11.64
C GLU A 352 11.52 -9.23 -12.26
N ARG A 353 12.04 -10.44 -11.99
CA ARG A 353 13.34 -10.91 -12.48
C ARG A 353 13.25 -11.69 -13.78
N MET A 354 12.06 -11.89 -14.29
CA MET A 354 11.85 -12.61 -15.55
C MET A 354 11.78 -11.64 -16.73
N ASP A 355 12.33 -12.08 -17.87
CA ASP A 355 12.23 -11.36 -19.14
C ASP A 355 11.98 -12.38 -20.27
N PRO A 356 10.79 -12.36 -20.92
CA PRO A 356 9.63 -11.53 -20.58
C PRO A 356 8.99 -11.91 -19.23
N LYS A 357 8.28 -10.96 -18.62
CA LYS A 357 7.49 -11.21 -17.40
C LYS A 357 6.33 -12.14 -17.72
N VAL A 358 6.12 -13.16 -16.89
CA VAL A 358 5.01 -14.12 -16.98
C VAL A 358 4.31 -14.25 -15.62
N PRO A 359 3.06 -14.77 -15.57
CA PRO A 359 2.40 -15.05 -14.31
C PRO A 359 3.21 -16.03 -13.43
N VAL A 360 3.26 -15.72 -12.13
CA VAL A 360 3.99 -16.52 -11.14
C VAL A 360 3.09 -16.90 -9.98
N CYS A 361 2.98 -18.18 -9.72
CA CYS A 361 2.35 -18.77 -8.54
C CYS A 361 3.42 -19.35 -7.62
N VAL A 362 3.39 -19.01 -6.34
CA VAL A 362 4.18 -19.65 -5.30
C VAL A 362 3.25 -20.39 -4.35
N VAL A 363 3.43 -21.70 -4.23
CA VAL A 363 2.63 -22.61 -3.41
C VAL A 363 3.43 -23.02 -2.18
N VAL A 364 2.82 -22.98 -1.00
CA VAL A 364 3.39 -23.36 0.29
C VAL A 364 2.35 -24.17 1.07
N GLY A 365 2.60 -25.43 1.31
CA GLY A 365 1.67 -26.30 2.04
C GLY A 365 0.26 -26.35 1.42
N GLY A 366 0.17 -26.41 0.09
CA GLY A 366 -1.09 -26.41 -0.65
C GLY A 366 -1.77 -25.02 -0.80
N HIS A 367 -1.31 -23.99 -0.12
CA HIS A 367 -1.80 -22.61 -0.27
C HIS A 367 -0.89 -21.82 -1.21
N GLY A 368 -1.48 -21.10 -2.16
CA GLY A 368 -0.74 -20.38 -3.18
C GLY A 368 -1.06 -18.88 -3.20
N SER A 369 -0.07 -18.13 -3.66
CA SER A 369 -0.22 -16.72 -4.04
C SER A 369 0.24 -16.56 -5.48
N ALA A 370 -0.59 -15.90 -6.29
CA ALA A 370 -0.34 -15.63 -7.69
C ALA A 370 -0.10 -14.14 -7.94
N ARG A 371 0.77 -13.84 -8.91
CA ARG A 371 1.02 -12.50 -9.44
C ARG A 371 1.05 -12.58 -10.96
N ALA A 372 0.52 -11.56 -11.62
CA ALA A 372 0.57 -11.45 -13.07
C ALA A 372 1.08 -10.08 -13.53
N PRO A 373 1.78 -10.03 -14.67
CA PRO A 373 2.10 -8.77 -15.32
C PRO A 373 0.84 -8.13 -15.92
N ASP A 374 0.94 -6.84 -16.26
CA ASP A 374 -0.13 -6.12 -16.94
C ASP A 374 -0.61 -6.85 -18.20
N GLY A 375 -1.91 -6.79 -18.46
CA GLY A 375 -2.56 -7.45 -19.58
C GLY A 375 -2.98 -8.91 -19.32
N ILE A 376 -2.59 -9.53 -18.19
CA ILE A 376 -3.01 -10.88 -17.83
C ILE A 376 -3.82 -10.86 -16.53
N ASN A 377 -5.08 -11.32 -16.60
CA ASN A 377 -5.92 -11.49 -15.42
C ASN A 377 -5.65 -12.84 -14.73
N VAL A 378 -4.87 -12.82 -13.64
CA VAL A 378 -4.52 -14.05 -12.91
C VAL A 378 -5.72 -14.71 -12.23
N ARG A 379 -6.74 -13.95 -11.85
CA ARG A 379 -7.97 -14.50 -11.24
C ARG A 379 -8.73 -15.37 -12.26
N ASP A 380 -8.84 -14.92 -13.51
CA ASP A 380 -9.50 -15.67 -14.58
C ASP A 380 -8.69 -16.91 -14.96
N ALA A 381 -7.35 -16.82 -14.97
CA ALA A 381 -6.48 -17.96 -15.18
C ALA A 381 -6.64 -19.04 -14.07
N LEU A 382 -6.80 -18.62 -12.81
CA LEU A 382 -7.10 -19.51 -11.69
C LEU A 382 -8.51 -20.12 -11.83
N ALA A 383 -9.50 -19.33 -12.25
CA ALA A 383 -10.86 -19.83 -12.50
C ALA A 383 -10.87 -20.93 -13.58
N ALA A 384 -10.15 -20.72 -14.69
CA ALA A 384 -9.99 -21.71 -15.77
C ALA A 384 -9.20 -22.96 -15.36
N SER A 385 -8.52 -22.92 -14.20
CA SER A 385 -7.80 -24.04 -13.58
C SER A 385 -8.51 -24.57 -12.32
N GLY A 386 -9.76 -24.16 -12.10
CA GLY A 386 -10.53 -24.38 -10.86
C GLY A 386 -10.74 -25.85 -10.50
N GLU A 387 -10.70 -26.78 -11.46
CA GLU A 387 -10.82 -28.21 -11.20
C GLU A 387 -9.73 -28.77 -10.25
N PHE A 388 -8.57 -28.12 -10.18
CA PHE A 388 -7.45 -28.49 -9.30
C PHE A 388 -7.43 -27.71 -7.99
N LEU A 389 -8.33 -26.73 -7.83
CA LEU A 389 -8.35 -25.83 -6.68
C LEU A 389 -9.50 -26.16 -5.72
N ASN A 390 -9.26 -25.96 -4.40
CA ASN A 390 -10.34 -25.96 -3.40
C ASN A 390 -11.05 -24.60 -3.36
N ARG A 391 -10.26 -23.51 -3.47
CA ARG A 391 -10.74 -22.13 -3.47
C ARG A 391 -9.73 -21.21 -4.15
N PHE A 392 -10.21 -20.12 -4.68
CA PHE A 392 -9.38 -19.01 -5.18
C PHE A 392 -10.13 -17.69 -5.06
N GLY A 393 -9.39 -16.58 -5.07
CA GLY A 393 -9.96 -15.23 -5.01
C GLY A 393 -8.88 -14.17 -5.12
N GLY A 394 -9.28 -12.96 -5.46
CA GLY A 394 -8.38 -11.83 -5.65
C GLY A 394 -8.76 -10.99 -6.88
N HIS A 395 -7.77 -10.27 -7.41
CA HIS A 395 -7.88 -9.32 -8.52
C HIS A 395 -7.05 -9.77 -9.73
N ALA A 396 -7.11 -9.01 -10.81
CA ALA A 396 -6.39 -9.31 -12.04
C ALA A 396 -4.88 -9.47 -11.83
N ALA A 397 -4.23 -8.56 -11.09
CA ALA A 397 -2.78 -8.58 -10.86
C ALA A 397 -2.32 -9.53 -9.75
N ALA A 398 -3.19 -9.87 -8.78
CA ALA A 398 -2.82 -10.62 -7.59
C ALA A 398 -3.99 -11.45 -7.06
N ALA A 399 -3.76 -12.74 -6.78
CA ALA A 399 -4.77 -13.63 -6.24
C ALA A 399 -4.18 -14.63 -5.24
N GLY A 400 -5.04 -15.11 -4.33
CA GLY A 400 -4.76 -16.22 -3.42
C GLY A 400 -5.54 -17.46 -3.85
N PHE A 401 -5.01 -18.66 -3.60
CA PHE A 401 -5.68 -19.91 -3.93
C PHE A 401 -5.24 -21.05 -3.02
N SER A 402 -5.98 -22.17 -3.04
CA SER A 402 -5.52 -23.41 -2.43
C SER A 402 -5.72 -24.57 -3.39
N VAL A 403 -4.69 -25.39 -3.52
CA VAL A 403 -4.63 -26.55 -4.42
C VAL A 403 -5.17 -27.79 -3.70
N LYS A 404 -5.90 -28.65 -4.40
CA LYS A 404 -6.33 -29.95 -3.89
C LYS A 404 -5.12 -30.83 -3.59
N ASP A 405 -5.23 -31.69 -2.57
CA ASP A 405 -4.14 -32.55 -2.14
C ASP A 405 -3.58 -33.39 -3.31
N GLY A 406 -2.26 -33.33 -3.48
CA GLY A 406 -1.55 -34.07 -4.55
C GLY A 406 -1.72 -33.53 -5.96
N MET A 407 -2.43 -32.39 -6.17
CA MET A 407 -2.75 -31.86 -7.49
C MET A 407 -1.84 -30.71 -7.96
N VAL A 408 -0.75 -30.42 -7.25
CA VAL A 408 0.13 -29.27 -7.59
C VAL A 408 0.74 -29.41 -8.99
N ASP A 409 1.16 -30.60 -9.41
CA ASP A 409 1.76 -30.81 -10.73
C ASP A 409 0.71 -30.68 -11.84
N ALA A 410 -0.47 -31.26 -11.67
CA ALA A 410 -1.58 -31.12 -12.61
C ALA A 410 -2.07 -29.67 -12.73
N PHE A 411 -2.14 -28.96 -11.60
CA PHE A 411 -2.42 -27.52 -11.60
C PHE A 411 -1.34 -26.74 -12.38
N ARG A 412 -0.06 -27.06 -12.19
CA ARG A 412 1.06 -26.41 -12.89
C ARG A 412 0.93 -26.52 -14.40
N GLU A 413 0.67 -27.74 -14.91
CA GLU A 413 0.49 -27.98 -16.33
C GLU A 413 -0.71 -27.19 -16.88
N ARG A 414 -1.86 -27.30 -16.24
CA ARG A 414 -3.07 -26.61 -16.68
C ARG A 414 -2.96 -25.10 -16.63
N PHE A 415 -2.39 -24.55 -15.54
CA PHE A 415 -2.22 -23.11 -15.39
C PHE A 415 -1.28 -22.52 -16.46
N ALA A 416 -0.20 -23.25 -16.80
CA ALA A 416 0.72 -22.84 -17.86
C ALA A 416 0.04 -22.87 -19.24
N GLU A 417 -0.80 -23.87 -19.54
CA GLU A 417 -1.59 -23.94 -20.78
C GLU A 417 -2.57 -22.74 -20.91
N VAL A 418 -3.29 -22.44 -19.82
CA VAL A 418 -4.23 -21.32 -19.79
C VAL A 418 -3.51 -19.99 -20.02
N CYS A 419 -2.38 -19.78 -19.34
CA CYS A 419 -1.60 -18.54 -19.50
C CYS A 419 -0.98 -18.41 -20.89
N ALA A 420 -0.58 -19.51 -21.54
CA ALA A 420 -0.11 -19.50 -22.92
C ALA A 420 -1.19 -19.00 -23.89
N GLY A 421 -2.46 -19.37 -23.66
CA GLY A 421 -3.60 -18.86 -24.45
C GLY A 421 -3.83 -17.36 -24.24
N LEU A 422 -3.79 -16.91 -22.98
CA LEU A 422 -4.00 -15.49 -22.65
C LEU A 422 -2.88 -14.57 -23.18
N SER A 423 -1.64 -15.01 -23.13
CA SER A 423 -0.49 -14.22 -23.63
C SER A 423 -0.53 -13.98 -25.15
N ALA A 424 -1.22 -14.83 -25.90
CA ALA A 424 -1.38 -14.67 -27.35
C ALA A 424 -2.42 -13.56 -27.71
N GLU A 425 -3.27 -13.16 -26.77
CA GLU A 425 -4.31 -12.14 -26.95
C GLU A 425 -3.84 -10.73 -26.54
N VAL A 426 -2.76 -10.62 -25.78
CA VAL A 426 -2.15 -9.34 -25.41
C VAL A 426 -1.42 -8.79 -26.64
N CYS A 427 -2.14 -8.08 -27.50
CA CYS A 427 -1.54 -7.23 -28.52
C CYS A 427 -0.64 -6.17 -27.86
N ASP A 428 0.50 -5.89 -28.46
CA ASP A 428 1.35 -4.73 -28.17
C ASP A 428 0.50 -3.43 -28.27
N GLU A 429 -0.21 -3.08 -27.21
CA GLU A 429 -0.57 -1.69 -26.99
C GLU A 429 0.77 -0.97 -26.82
N GLU A 430 1.00 0.04 -27.64
CA GLU A 430 2.18 0.87 -27.67
C GLU A 430 2.59 1.24 -26.23
N ARG A 431 3.46 0.45 -25.62
CA ARG A 431 4.18 0.89 -24.43
C ARG A 431 5.01 2.06 -24.91
N GLY A 432 4.62 3.26 -24.53
CA GLY A 432 5.45 4.44 -24.74
C GLY A 432 6.88 4.13 -24.30
N ASP A 433 7.85 4.90 -24.73
CA ASP A 433 9.28 4.67 -24.40
C ASP A 433 9.59 4.78 -22.89
N GLY A 434 8.57 4.98 -22.06
CA GLY A 434 8.68 5.10 -20.59
C GLY A 434 9.30 6.42 -20.14
N VAL A 435 9.26 7.43 -21.01
CA VAL A 435 9.85 8.75 -20.79
C VAL A 435 8.76 9.82 -20.82
N ASP A 436 8.61 10.57 -19.74
CA ASP A 436 7.67 11.69 -19.67
C ASP A 436 8.15 12.89 -20.53
N ALA A 437 9.46 13.12 -20.55
CA ALA A 437 10.05 14.13 -21.42
C ALA A 437 11.54 13.88 -21.68
N TRP A 438 11.97 14.16 -22.94
CA TRP A 438 13.38 14.22 -23.32
C TRP A 438 13.91 15.62 -23.03
N VAL A 439 15.05 15.71 -22.32
CA VAL A 439 15.63 16.95 -21.82
C VAL A 439 17.11 17.07 -22.16
N SER A 440 17.61 18.30 -22.18
CA SER A 440 19.03 18.63 -22.27
C SER A 440 19.60 18.90 -20.85
N PRO A 441 20.94 18.91 -20.67
CA PRO A 441 21.53 19.29 -19.39
C PRO A 441 21.12 20.69 -18.91
N ASP A 442 20.87 21.62 -19.81
CA ASP A 442 20.50 22.99 -19.49
C ASP A 442 19.08 23.13 -18.92
N ASP A 443 18.21 22.15 -19.19
CA ASP A 443 16.85 22.10 -18.66
C ASP A 443 16.85 21.65 -17.18
N LEU A 444 17.92 20.99 -16.71
CA LEU A 444 18.01 20.38 -15.39
C LEU A 444 18.52 21.37 -14.33
N THR A 445 17.69 22.33 -14.01
CA THR A 445 17.97 23.39 -13.03
C THR A 445 17.47 23.03 -11.63
N ILE A 446 17.97 23.72 -10.60
CA ILE A 446 17.43 23.62 -9.23
C ILE A 446 15.94 24.01 -9.24
N GLU A 447 15.56 25.04 -9.96
CA GLU A 447 14.17 25.46 -10.09
C GLU A 447 13.27 24.34 -10.62
N LEU A 448 13.72 23.57 -11.63
CA LEU A 448 13.00 22.39 -12.10
C LEU A 448 12.84 21.35 -10.99
N ALA A 449 13.91 21.03 -10.25
CA ALA A 449 13.86 20.07 -9.15
C ALA A 449 12.87 20.51 -8.03
N GLU A 450 12.86 21.80 -7.69
CA GLU A 450 11.87 22.38 -6.77
C GLU A 450 10.43 22.21 -7.29
N TRP A 451 10.20 22.42 -8.57
CA TRP A 451 8.90 22.21 -9.19
C TRP A 451 8.49 20.74 -9.20
N ILE A 452 9.42 19.82 -9.53
CA ILE A 452 9.16 18.37 -9.44
C ILE A 452 8.78 17.98 -8.01
N THR A 453 9.46 18.52 -7.01
CA THR A 453 9.13 18.33 -5.59
C THR A 453 7.70 18.76 -5.25
N ARG A 454 7.16 19.79 -5.88
CA ARG A 454 5.77 20.25 -5.69
C ARG A 454 4.72 19.31 -6.31
N LEU A 455 5.13 18.45 -7.26
CA LEU A 455 4.23 17.43 -7.81
C LEU A 455 4.00 16.25 -6.83
N GLU A 456 4.80 16.13 -5.76
CA GLU A 456 4.59 15.11 -4.72
C GLU A 456 3.23 15.30 -3.98
N PRO A 457 2.67 14.24 -3.38
CA PRO A 457 3.23 12.90 -3.18
C PRO A 457 3.16 12.03 -4.46
N PHE A 458 4.27 11.33 -4.75
CA PHE A 458 4.32 10.35 -5.84
C PHE A 458 3.88 8.96 -5.37
N GLY A 459 3.23 8.22 -6.27
CA GLY A 459 2.74 6.87 -6.05
C GLY A 459 1.79 6.44 -7.15
N GLU A 460 0.86 5.56 -6.84
CA GLU A 460 -0.16 5.11 -7.79
C GLU A 460 -0.98 6.32 -8.30
N GLY A 461 -1.28 6.36 -9.58
CA GLY A 461 -1.99 7.46 -10.24
C GLY A 461 -1.20 8.77 -10.40
N ASN A 462 -0.09 8.95 -9.66
CA ASN A 462 0.82 10.08 -9.79
C ASN A 462 2.28 9.61 -9.72
N PRO A 463 2.81 8.93 -10.76
CA PRO A 463 4.18 8.44 -10.77
C PRO A 463 5.20 9.57 -10.72
N GLU A 464 6.39 9.29 -10.16
CA GLU A 464 7.53 10.22 -10.24
C GLU A 464 7.94 10.41 -11.71
N PRO A 465 8.11 11.65 -12.22
CA PRO A 465 8.45 11.89 -13.61
C PRO A 465 9.78 11.26 -14.01
N VAL A 466 9.79 10.55 -15.13
CA VAL A 466 10.98 9.97 -15.73
C VAL A 466 11.42 10.80 -16.93
N PHE A 467 12.60 11.38 -16.83
CA PHE A 467 13.21 12.14 -17.90
C PHE A 467 14.19 11.29 -18.70
N GLY A 468 14.32 11.59 -19.99
CA GLY A 468 15.30 10.98 -20.86
C GLY A 468 16.34 11.97 -21.35
N MET A 469 17.60 11.56 -21.46
CA MET A 469 18.69 12.32 -22.08
C MET A 469 19.32 11.46 -23.17
N LYS A 470 19.25 11.94 -24.40
CA LYS A 470 19.84 11.25 -25.57
C LYS A 470 21.34 11.48 -25.66
N ASN A 471 22.06 10.47 -26.14
CA ASN A 471 23.50 10.56 -26.41
C ASN A 471 24.32 11.13 -25.25
N ALA A 472 23.96 10.77 -24.02
CA ALA A 472 24.66 11.22 -22.81
C ALA A 472 26.04 10.60 -22.68
N VAL A 473 27.00 11.38 -22.19
CA VAL A 473 28.36 10.96 -21.91
C VAL A 473 28.47 10.54 -20.45
N LEU A 474 28.85 9.28 -20.21
CA LEU A 474 29.04 8.74 -18.87
C LEU A 474 30.49 8.84 -18.43
N ARG A 475 30.74 9.37 -17.21
CA ARG A 475 32.09 9.47 -16.61
C ARG A 475 32.04 9.11 -15.12
N ASP A 476 33.22 9.05 -14.50
CA ASP A 476 33.42 8.83 -13.06
C ASP A 476 32.70 7.58 -12.50
N ILE A 477 32.60 6.54 -13.34
CA ILE A 477 31.88 5.30 -13.06
C ILE A 477 32.56 4.54 -11.91
N ARG A 478 31.86 4.40 -10.76
CA ARG A 478 32.43 3.77 -9.56
C ARG A 478 31.35 3.05 -8.74
N PRO A 479 31.72 1.96 -8.03
CA PRO A 479 30.81 1.34 -7.09
C PRO A 479 30.51 2.30 -5.93
N LEU A 480 29.27 2.23 -5.40
CA LEU A 480 28.79 2.99 -4.26
C LEU A 480 28.24 2.05 -3.18
N GLY A 481 28.47 2.40 -1.90
CA GLY A 481 28.05 1.62 -0.74
C GLY A 481 29.12 0.62 -0.26
N ALA A 482 28.94 0.08 0.95
CA ALA A 482 29.96 -0.75 1.64
C ALA A 482 30.35 -2.03 0.87
N GLU A 483 29.43 -2.57 0.06
CA GLU A 483 29.65 -3.81 -0.74
C GLU A 483 29.60 -3.53 -2.25
N GLY A 484 29.67 -2.24 -2.66
CA GLY A 484 29.60 -1.88 -4.08
C GLY A 484 28.26 -2.24 -4.75
N ARG A 485 27.18 -2.32 -3.98
CA ARG A 485 25.84 -2.74 -4.48
C ARG A 485 25.20 -1.74 -5.42
N HIS A 486 25.66 -0.50 -5.40
CA HIS A 486 25.11 0.61 -6.17
C HIS A 486 26.18 1.18 -7.09
N LEU A 487 25.77 2.01 -8.01
CA LEU A 487 26.63 2.67 -8.98
C LEU A 487 26.52 4.18 -8.82
N ALA A 488 27.66 4.86 -8.71
CA ALA A 488 27.76 6.31 -8.85
C ALA A 488 28.52 6.66 -10.14
N LEU A 489 28.04 7.67 -10.84
CA LEU A 489 28.62 8.15 -12.10
C LEU A 489 28.29 9.63 -12.30
N THR A 490 28.82 10.22 -13.38
CA THR A 490 28.33 11.50 -13.89
C THR A 490 27.73 11.30 -15.29
N VAL A 491 26.58 11.91 -15.53
CA VAL A 491 25.87 11.96 -16.82
C VAL A 491 25.99 13.39 -17.34
N ASN A 492 26.74 13.61 -18.41
CA ASN A 492 27.09 14.94 -18.93
C ASN A 492 27.59 15.91 -17.85
N GLY A 493 28.39 15.39 -16.88
CA GLY A 493 28.93 16.16 -15.77
C GLY A 493 28.02 16.27 -14.53
N MET A 494 26.75 15.86 -14.63
CA MET A 494 25.82 15.87 -13.50
C MET A 494 25.98 14.62 -12.63
N ARG A 495 26.02 14.81 -11.33
CA ARG A 495 26.09 13.71 -10.37
C ARG A 495 24.88 12.80 -10.50
N SER A 496 25.13 11.51 -10.57
CA SER A 496 24.10 10.52 -10.81
C SER A 496 24.32 9.25 -9.97
N VAL A 497 23.22 8.61 -9.54
CA VAL A 497 23.27 7.37 -8.78
C VAL A 497 22.32 6.36 -9.40
N TRP A 498 22.78 5.11 -9.57
CA TRP A 498 21.95 3.97 -9.97
C TRP A 498 21.91 2.96 -8.85
N TRP A 499 20.77 2.92 -8.18
CA TRP A 499 20.58 2.05 -7.03
C TRP A 499 20.45 0.58 -7.42
N GLY A 500 21.13 -0.30 -6.70
CA GLY A 500 21.06 -1.75 -6.92
C GLY A 500 21.84 -2.28 -8.12
N ARG A 501 22.54 -1.41 -8.88
CA ARG A 501 23.22 -1.76 -10.13
C ARG A 501 24.75 -1.69 -10.04
N GLY A 502 25.30 -2.10 -8.91
CA GLY A 502 26.75 -2.29 -8.79
C GLY A 502 27.33 -3.37 -9.69
N ASP A 503 26.49 -4.30 -10.15
CA ASP A 503 26.81 -5.40 -11.08
C ASP A 503 27.31 -4.92 -12.45
N VAL A 504 26.81 -3.77 -12.96
CA VAL A 504 27.14 -3.26 -14.30
C VAL A 504 28.36 -2.32 -14.35
N VAL A 505 29.03 -2.07 -13.23
CA VAL A 505 30.17 -1.12 -13.15
C VAL A 505 31.28 -1.44 -14.15
N GLU A 506 31.70 -2.70 -14.21
CA GLU A 506 32.81 -3.11 -15.10
C GLU A 506 32.41 -3.10 -16.59
N GLU A 507 31.18 -3.39 -16.90
CA GLU A 507 30.63 -3.32 -18.24
C GLU A 507 30.62 -1.86 -18.75
N LEU A 508 30.04 -0.95 -17.96
CA LEU A 508 29.99 0.47 -18.29
C LEU A 508 31.37 1.12 -18.35
N ARG A 509 32.33 0.71 -17.54
CA ARG A 509 33.72 1.18 -17.64
C ARG A 509 34.39 0.80 -18.95
N ARG A 510 34.15 -0.42 -19.43
CA ARG A 510 34.70 -0.88 -20.73
C ARG A 510 34.10 -0.14 -21.92
N SER A 511 32.86 0.28 -21.80
CA SER A 511 32.10 1.01 -22.83
C SER A 511 31.99 2.53 -22.54
N SER A 512 32.84 3.08 -21.68
CA SER A 512 32.74 4.47 -21.19
C SER A 512 32.94 5.56 -22.28
N SER A 513 33.43 5.19 -23.44
CA SER A 513 33.52 6.10 -24.60
C SER A 513 32.26 6.11 -25.48
N ALA A 514 31.30 5.21 -25.23
CA ALA A 514 30.04 5.16 -25.96
C ALA A 514 29.06 6.17 -25.37
N VAL A 515 28.35 6.89 -26.21
CA VAL A 515 27.19 7.68 -25.82
C VAL A 515 26.00 6.73 -25.59
N ARG A 516 25.17 7.04 -24.63
CA ARG A 516 24.02 6.23 -24.20
C ARG A 516 22.79 7.12 -24.05
N ASP A 517 21.63 6.53 -24.25
CA ASP A 517 20.40 7.15 -23.80
C ASP A 517 20.19 6.78 -22.32
N VAL A 518 19.94 7.78 -21.49
CA VAL A 518 19.82 7.60 -20.04
C VAL A 518 18.47 8.10 -19.58
N LEU A 519 17.75 7.22 -18.86
CA LEU A 519 16.51 7.55 -18.19
C LEU A 519 16.74 7.76 -16.71
N PHE A 520 16.15 8.79 -16.12
CA PHE A 520 16.39 9.18 -14.75
C PHE A 520 15.23 9.98 -14.16
N THR A 521 15.15 10.01 -12.84
CA THR A 521 14.37 10.99 -12.07
C THR A 521 15.29 12.07 -11.52
N VAL A 522 14.72 13.21 -11.14
CA VAL A 522 15.45 14.41 -10.71
C VAL A 522 15.17 14.69 -9.25
N GLU A 523 16.22 14.87 -8.45
CA GLU A 523 16.09 15.23 -7.04
C GLU A 523 17.01 16.41 -6.69
N GLU A 524 16.59 17.20 -5.70
CA GLU A 524 17.49 18.13 -5.03
C GLU A 524 18.42 17.38 -4.08
N SER A 525 19.67 17.77 -4.04
CA SER A 525 20.65 17.21 -3.14
C SER A 525 21.46 18.31 -2.45
N ASP A 526 21.55 18.24 -1.13
CA ASP A 526 22.41 19.09 -0.29
C ASP A 526 23.74 18.43 0.04
N TYR A 527 24.06 17.28 -0.56
CA TYR A 527 25.30 16.58 -0.30
C TYR A 527 26.49 17.33 -0.91
N GLY A 528 27.18 18.09 -0.07
CA GLY A 528 28.34 18.93 -0.42
C GLY A 528 27.96 20.36 -0.81
N SER A 529 27.10 20.56 -1.77
CA SER A 529 26.53 21.86 -2.17
C SER A 529 25.12 21.62 -2.71
N HIS A 530 24.24 22.59 -2.61
CA HIS A 530 22.90 22.50 -3.19
C HIS A 530 22.98 22.35 -4.71
N HIS A 531 22.50 21.23 -5.23
CA HIS A 531 22.59 20.87 -6.66
C HIS A 531 21.51 19.84 -7.04
N VAL A 532 21.32 19.67 -8.36
CA VAL A 532 20.49 18.61 -8.93
C VAL A 532 21.27 17.31 -8.98
N GLU A 533 20.68 16.22 -8.47
CA GLU A 533 21.17 14.84 -8.59
C GLU A 533 20.23 14.02 -9.46
N LEU A 534 20.78 13.19 -10.35
CA LEU A 534 20.01 12.30 -11.20
C LEU A 534 19.96 10.89 -10.57
N ARG A 535 18.77 10.35 -10.45
CA ARG A 535 18.56 8.94 -10.07
C ARG A 535 18.28 8.13 -11.31
N ILE A 536 19.25 7.34 -11.72
CA ILE A 536 19.18 6.55 -12.93
C ILE A 536 18.09 5.47 -12.78
N VAL A 537 17.22 5.39 -13.78
CA VAL A 537 16.21 4.35 -13.95
C VAL A 537 16.71 3.30 -14.92
N GLU A 538 17.25 3.74 -16.07
CA GLU A 538 17.72 2.85 -17.13
C GLU A 538 18.86 3.51 -17.92
N ILE A 539 19.75 2.71 -18.48
CA ILE A 539 20.77 3.11 -19.47
C ILE A 539 20.60 2.21 -20.69
N ARG A 540 20.32 2.81 -21.84
CA ARG A 540 20.09 2.12 -23.13
C ARG A 540 21.26 2.25 -24.07
#